data_2345c8374906dac45c8c0d41eafe9a35
#
_entry.id   2345c8374906dac45c8c0d41eafe9a35
#
_cell.length_a   1.000
_cell.length_b   1.000
_cell.length_c   1.000
_cell.angle_alpha   90.00
_cell.angle_beta   90.00
_cell.angle_gamma   90.00
#
_symmetry.space_group_name_H-M   'P 1'
#
loop_
_entity.id
_entity.type
_entity.pdbx_description
1 polymer ?
#
loop_
_entity_poly.entity_id
_entity_poly.type
_entity_poly.pdbx_seq_one_letter_code
_entity_poly.pdbx_strand_id
1 'polypeptide(L)'
;MDIKTSPKNNQITIQRLSLFLIILILFSACASMRRSRVRDEQVSEVIAAARAFTGTPYKWGGTTRAGMDCSGLTGNAFRAINLDLPRTTDGQALVGEKVKLKKVIPGDLVFFATGKKKRDITHVGIVTDIKGRDNIKFIHASTSLGVVETNLYSNYYITRFRTARRIIDK
;
A
#
# COMPACT_ATOMS: atom_id res chain seq x y z
N MET A 1 -30.67 -39.89 46.50
CA MET A 1 -31.60 -39.35 45.46
C MET A 1 -30.73 -38.93 44.29
N ASP A 2 -30.40 -39.90 43.40
CA ASP A 2 -29.43 -39.69 42.31
C ASP A 2 -30.15 -39.07 41.09
N ILE A 3 -29.80 -37.83 40.74
CA ILE A 3 -30.26 -37.18 39.55
C ILE A 3 -29.45 -37.71 38.36
N LYS A 4 -29.98 -38.77 37.69
CA LYS A 4 -29.46 -39.23 36.40
C LYS A 4 -29.68 -38.16 35.32
N THR A 5 -28.68 -37.37 35.04
CA THR A 5 -28.69 -36.48 33.88
C THR A 5 -28.62 -37.32 32.60
N SER A 6 -29.65 -37.24 31.76
CA SER A 6 -29.80 -37.99 30.52
C SER A 6 -28.73 -37.60 29.51
N PRO A 7 -27.96 -38.55 28.89
CA PRO A 7 -26.87 -38.26 27.96
C PRO A 7 -27.34 -37.62 26.65
N LYS A 8 -28.62 -37.67 26.29
CA LYS A 8 -29.20 -37.06 25.07
C LYS A 8 -29.18 -35.53 25.07
N ASN A 9 -29.33 -34.90 26.25
CA ASN A 9 -29.32 -33.42 26.33
C ASN A 9 -27.92 -32.83 26.07
N ASN A 10 -26.85 -33.51 26.48
CA ASN A 10 -25.49 -33.04 26.24
C ASN A 10 -25.09 -33.11 24.77
N GLN A 11 -25.53 -34.10 24.00
CA GLN A 11 -25.24 -34.20 22.56
C GLN A 11 -25.91 -33.09 21.75
N ILE A 12 -27.16 -32.74 22.05
CA ILE A 12 -27.88 -31.65 21.39
C ILE A 12 -27.22 -30.30 21.68
N THR A 13 -26.74 -30.09 22.89
CA THR A 13 -26.04 -28.85 23.29
C THR A 13 -24.69 -28.72 22.58
N ILE A 14 -23.92 -29.78 22.47
CA ILE A 14 -22.64 -29.83 21.75
C ILE A 14 -22.84 -29.56 20.24
N GLN A 15 -23.85 -30.17 19.63
CA GLN A 15 -24.16 -29.94 18.20
C GLN A 15 -24.58 -28.50 17.91
N ARG A 16 -25.38 -27.90 18.79
CA ARG A 16 -25.77 -26.48 18.65
C ARG A 16 -24.57 -25.54 18.83
N LEU A 17 -23.70 -25.84 19.78
CA LEU A 17 -22.47 -25.06 20.02
C LEU A 17 -21.50 -25.16 18.84
N SER A 18 -21.32 -26.36 18.27
CA SER A 18 -20.47 -26.57 17.09
C SER A 18 -21.01 -25.87 15.85
N LEU A 19 -22.34 -25.92 15.63
CA LEU A 19 -22.97 -25.20 14.53
C LEU A 19 -22.80 -23.69 14.66
N PHE A 20 -22.98 -23.14 15.87
CA PHE A 20 -22.77 -21.72 16.14
C PHE A 20 -21.31 -21.29 15.90
N LEU A 21 -20.34 -22.12 16.30
CA LEU A 21 -18.93 -21.88 16.07
C LEU A 21 -18.59 -21.88 14.56
N ILE A 22 -19.14 -22.81 13.79
CA ILE A 22 -18.97 -22.88 12.33
C ILE A 22 -19.53 -21.62 11.65
N ILE A 23 -20.72 -21.17 12.07
CA ILE A 23 -21.33 -19.96 11.56
C ILE A 23 -20.45 -18.74 11.83
N LEU A 24 -19.91 -18.60 13.05
CA LEU A 24 -18.99 -17.51 13.41
C LEU A 24 -17.71 -17.51 12.57
N ILE A 25 -17.14 -18.70 12.30
CA ILE A 25 -15.95 -18.85 11.42
C ILE A 25 -16.28 -18.43 9.99
N LEU A 26 -17.43 -18.83 9.46
CA LEU A 26 -17.87 -18.47 8.11
C LEU A 26 -18.09 -16.94 7.97
N PHE A 27 -18.71 -16.29 8.97
CA PHE A 27 -18.89 -14.85 8.99
C PHE A 27 -17.56 -14.09 9.05
N SER A 28 -16.62 -14.55 9.85
CA SER A 28 -15.29 -13.91 9.94
C SER A 28 -14.47 -14.11 8.67
N ALA A 29 -14.54 -15.26 8.01
CA ALA A 29 -13.91 -15.52 6.73
C ALA A 29 -14.46 -14.61 5.61
N CYS A 30 -15.78 -14.43 5.55
CA CYS A 30 -16.44 -13.57 4.58
C CYS A 30 -16.06 -12.09 4.76
N ALA A 31 -15.98 -11.61 5.99
CA ALA A 31 -15.55 -10.24 6.32
C ALA A 31 -14.08 -9.99 5.92
N SER A 32 -13.19 -10.96 6.15
CA SER A 32 -11.78 -10.88 5.77
C SER A 32 -11.60 -10.83 4.25
N MET A 33 -12.30 -11.67 3.49
CA MET A 33 -12.27 -11.65 2.02
C MET A 33 -12.77 -10.32 1.45
N ARG A 34 -13.84 -9.75 2.03
CA ARG A 34 -14.37 -8.45 1.60
C ARG A 34 -13.34 -7.33 1.81
N ARG A 35 -12.67 -7.28 2.96
CA ARG A 35 -11.62 -6.28 3.24
C ARG A 35 -10.45 -6.39 2.25
N SER A 36 -9.98 -7.61 1.96
CA SER A 36 -8.91 -7.82 0.98
C SER A 36 -9.30 -7.29 -0.40
N ARG A 37 -10.52 -7.58 -0.87
CA ARG A 37 -11.01 -7.11 -2.17
C ARG A 37 -11.06 -5.58 -2.25
N VAL A 38 -11.63 -4.91 -1.25
CA VAL A 38 -11.70 -3.43 -1.21
C VAL A 38 -10.30 -2.81 -1.24
N ARG A 39 -9.36 -3.37 -0.49
CA ARG A 39 -7.97 -2.92 -0.51
C ARG A 39 -7.34 -3.08 -1.90
N ASP A 40 -7.53 -4.24 -2.54
CA ASP A 40 -6.95 -4.54 -3.85
C ASP A 40 -7.54 -3.63 -4.94
N GLU A 41 -8.83 -3.29 -4.84
CA GLU A 41 -9.50 -2.28 -5.68
C GLU A 41 -8.89 -0.89 -5.48
N GLN A 42 -8.73 -0.44 -4.24
CA GLN A 42 -8.10 0.86 -3.91
C GLN A 42 -6.65 0.93 -4.41
N VAL A 43 -5.86 -0.12 -4.22
CA VAL A 43 -4.48 -0.19 -4.73
C VAL A 43 -4.45 -0.08 -6.25
N SER A 44 -5.33 -0.81 -6.93
CA SER A 44 -5.46 -0.76 -8.39
C SER A 44 -5.82 0.65 -8.88
N GLU A 45 -6.74 1.32 -8.21
CA GLU A 45 -7.18 2.69 -8.53
C GLU A 45 -6.05 3.71 -8.34
N VAL A 46 -5.31 3.64 -7.21
CA VAL A 46 -4.15 4.49 -6.96
C VAL A 46 -3.07 4.31 -8.03
N ILE A 47 -2.74 3.07 -8.39
CA ILE A 47 -1.73 2.78 -9.41
C ILE A 47 -2.20 3.27 -10.79
N ALA A 48 -3.46 3.05 -11.14
CA ALA A 48 -4.04 3.52 -12.40
C ALA A 48 -4.02 5.06 -12.49
N ALA A 49 -4.39 5.75 -11.40
CA ALA A 49 -4.33 7.20 -11.31
C ALA A 49 -2.90 7.74 -11.46
N ALA A 50 -1.90 7.11 -10.83
CA ALA A 50 -0.50 7.47 -10.99
C ALA A 50 -0.02 7.27 -12.44
N ARG A 51 -0.33 6.13 -13.04
CA ARG A 51 0.02 5.79 -14.43
C ARG A 51 -0.62 6.74 -15.45
N ALA A 52 -1.78 7.27 -15.17
CA ALA A 52 -2.42 8.28 -16.01
C ALA A 52 -1.57 9.54 -16.19
N PHE A 53 -0.60 9.81 -15.30
CA PHE A 53 0.35 10.92 -15.41
C PHE A 53 1.66 10.55 -16.12
N THR A 54 1.85 9.31 -16.57
CA THR A 54 3.08 8.90 -17.28
C THR A 54 3.44 9.88 -18.40
N GLY A 55 4.72 10.28 -18.49
CA GLY A 55 5.22 11.24 -19.46
C GLY A 55 5.04 12.72 -19.05
N THR A 56 4.31 13.01 -17.95
CA THR A 56 4.22 14.39 -17.45
C THR A 56 5.62 14.90 -17.05
N PRO A 57 6.06 16.09 -17.53
CA PRO A 57 7.37 16.62 -17.22
C PRO A 57 7.52 16.94 -15.73
N TYR A 58 8.75 16.84 -15.22
CA TYR A 58 9.04 17.23 -13.84
C TYR A 58 8.95 18.75 -13.68
N LYS A 59 8.27 19.17 -12.59
CA LYS A 59 8.26 20.58 -12.16
C LYS A 59 8.20 20.62 -10.64
N TRP A 60 9.17 21.27 -10.02
CA TRP A 60 9.17 21.47 -8.56
C TRP A 60 7.89 22.18 -8.12
N GLY A 61 7.23 21.65 -7.08
CA GLY A 61 5.93 22.16 -6.60
C GLY A 61 4.75 21.86 -7.52
N GLY A 62 4.96 21.19 -8.64
CA GLY A 62 3.91 20.89 -9.63
C GLY A 62 2.99 19.75 -9.17
N THR A 63 1.70 19.87 -9.57
CA THR A 63 0.65 18.90 -9.25
C THR A 63 -0.28 18.62 -10.44
N THR A 64 0.10 19.06 -11.64
CA THR A 64 -0.75 18.96 -12.84
C THR A 64 -0.01 18.28 -14.00
N ARG A 65 -0.71 18.00 -15.09
CA ARG A 65 -0.10 17.49 -16.33
C ARG A 65 0.86 18.47 -17.01
N ALA A 66 0.79 19.76 -16.69
CA ALA A 66 1.76 20.75 -17.16
C ALA A 66 3.11 20.67 -16.44
N GLY A 67 3.16 19.93 -15.33
CA GLY A 67 4.36 19.67 -14.55
C GLY A 67 4.02 19.11 -13.19
N MET A 68 4.81 18.12 -12.75
CA MET A 68 4.57 17.35 -11.51
C MET A 68 5.85 17.05 -10.78
N ASP A 69 5.84 17.21 -9.44
CA ASP A 69 6.90 16.68 -8.58
C ASP A 69 6.52 15.31 -7.99
N CYS A 70 7.46 14.68 -7.29
CA CYS A 70 7.27 13.33 -6.77
C CYS A 70 6.13 13.22 -5.74
N SER A 71 6.03 14.15 -4.79
CA SER A 71 4.97 14.17 -3.78
C SER A 71 3.62 14.67 -4.35
N GLY A 72 3.64 15.47 -5.39
CA GLY A 72 2.44 15.84 -6.15
C GLY A 72 1.83 14.66 -6.90
N LEU A 73 2.68 13.82 -7.51
CA LEU A 73 2.22 12.58 -8.16
C LEU A 73 1.55 11.64 -7.15
N THR A 74 2.22 11.34 -6.03
CA THR A 74 1.67 10.45 -5.02
C THR A 74 0.39 11.02 -4.40
N GLY A 75 0.35 12.33 -4.09
CA GLY A 75 -0.84 12.99 -3.59
C GLY A 75 -2.03 12.91 -4.55
N ASN A 76 -1.82 13.14 -5.86
CA ASN A 76 -2.87 13.00 -6.86
C ASN A 76 -3.35 11.55 -6.99
N ALA A 77 -2.44 10.58 -6.94
CA ALA A 77 -2.80 9.17 -7.03
C ALA A 77 -3.68 8.72 -5.87
N PHE A 78 -3.32 9.07 -4.63
CA PHE A 78 -4.10 8.68 -3.45
C PHE A 78 -5.42 9.45 -3.32
N ARG A 79 -5.52 10.64 -3.89
CA ARG A 79 -6.77 11.40 -3.95
C ARG A 79 -7.85 10.70 -4.79
N ALA A 80 -7.47 9.81 -5.73
CA ALA A 80 -8.43 8.98 -6.46
C ALA A 80 -9.30 8.10 -5.54
N ILE A 81 -8.76 7.69 -4.40
CA ILE A 81 -9.48 6.92 -3.36
C ILE A 81 -9.94 7.80 -2.18
N ASN A 82 -10.07 9.12 -2.38
CA ASN A 82 -10.44 10.10 -1.35
C ASN A 82 -9.50 10.14 -0.13
N LEU A 83 -8.20 9.88 -0.34
CA LEU A 83 -7.20 9.91 0.70
C LEU A 83 -6.18 11.03 0.42
N ASP A 84 -6.13 12.04 1.29
CA ASP A 84 -5.19 13.14 1.17
C ASP A 84 -3.86 12.83 1.88
N LEU A 85 -2.77 12.93 1.14
CA LEU A 85 -1.41 12.84 1.68
C LEU A 85 -0.83 14.23 1.96
N PRO A 86 0.11 14.35 2.91
CA PRO A 86 0.88 15.59 3.08
C PRO A 86 1.51 16.04 1.77
N ARG A 87 1.61 17.37 1.57
CA ARG A 87 2.14 17.92 0.31
C ARG A 87 3.62 17.61 0.10
N THR A 88 4.39 17.46 1.15
CA THR A 88 5.85 17.29 1.09
C THR A 88 6.26 15.83 1.23
N THR A 89 7.38 15.45 0.61
CA THR A 89 7.92 14.10 0.64
C THR A 89 8.27 13.62 2.05
N ASP A 90 8.87 14.47 2.86
CA ASP A 90 9.19 14.20 4.25
C ASP A 90 7.93 14.04 5.12
N GLY A 91 6.91 14.87 4.90
CA GLY A 91 5.60 14.71 5.53
C GLY A 91 4.94 13.37 5.17
N GLN A 92 4.98 12.96 3.90
CA GLN A 92 4.47 11.66 3.46
C GLN A 92 5.25 10.48 4.08
N ALA A 93 6.54 10.65 4.37
CA ALA A 93 7.34 9.63 5.02
C ALA A 93 6.99 9.40 6.50
N LEU A 94 6.16 10.25 7.10
CA LEU A 94 5.73 10.15 8.49
C LEU A 94 4.35 9.49 8.66
N VAL A 95 3.57 9.35 7.58
CA VAL A 95 2.21 8.77 7.64
C VAL A 95 2.20 7.30 7.25
N GLY A 96 1.18 6.57 7.71
CA GLY A 96 1.00 5.15 7.46
C GLY A 96 1.94 4.22 8.23
N GLU A 97 1.78 2.91 8.01
CA GLU A 97 2.60 1.87 8.63
C GLU A 97 4.00 1.82 8.00
N LYS A 98 5.05 1.74 8.82
CA LYS A 98 6.43 1.55 8.34
C LYS A 98 6.64 0.12 7.86
N VAL A 99 7.06 -0.05 6.61
CA VAL A 99 7.26 -1.36 5.97
C VAL A 99 8.74 -1.60 5.66
N LYS A 100 9.22 -2.81 5.93
CA LYS A 100 10.56 -3.23 5.52
C LYS A 100 10.58 -3.48 4.00
N LEU A 101 11.68 -3.15 3.30
CA LEU A 101 11.81 -3.32 1.86
C LEU A 101 11.37 -4.71 1.36
N LYS A 102 11.72 -5.77 2.09
CA LYS A 102 11.36 -7.16 1.74
C LYS A 102 9.85 -7.48 1.90
N LYS A 103 9.08 -6.57 2.48
CA LYS A 103 7.63 -6.73 2.74
C LYS A 103 6.77 -5.71 2.00
N VAL A 104 7.37 -4.93 1.09
CA VAL A 104 6.61 -4.00 0.26
C VAL A 104 5.69 -4.76 -0.68
N ILE A 105 4.55 -4.17 -0.96
CA ILE A 105 3.54 -4.66 -1.91
C ILE A 105 3.11 -3.51 -2.83
N PRO A 106 2.44 -3.79 -3.96
CA PRO A 106 1.85 -2.73 -4.78
C PRO A 106 0.97 -1.78 -3.96
N GLY A 107 1.06 -0.48 -4.24
CA GLY A 107 0.42 0.60 -3.49
C GLY A 107 1.25 1.17 -2.34
N ASP A 108 2.31 0.52 -1.88
CA ASP A 108 3.20 1.09 -0.86
C ASP A 108 4.00 2.27 -1.41
N LEU A 109 4.21 3.29 -0.57
CA LEU A 109 5.12 4.39 -0.85
C LEU A 109 6.56 3.98 -0.54
N VAL A 110 7.49 4.31 -1.44
CA VAL A 110 8.93 4.09 -1.27
C VAL A 110 9.67 5.42 -1.32
N PHE A 111 10.58 5.63 -0.37
CA PHE A 111 11.25 6.89 -0.12
C PHE A 111 12.75 6.77 -0.26
N PHE A 112 13.35 7.82 -0.84
CA PHE A 112 14.77 7.85 -1.18
C PHE A 112 15.42 9.17 -0.78
N ALA A 113 16.74 9.10 -0.50
CA ALA A 113 17.61 10.27 -0.34
C ALA A 113 18.39 10.52 -1.64
N THR A 114 17.77 11.25 -2.58
CA THR A 114 18.36 11.56 -3.90
C THR A 114 19.11 12.91 -3.90
N GLY A 115 18.98 13.70 -2.86
CA GLY A 115 19.67 15.00 -2.69
C GLY A 115 21.12 14.86 -2.21
N LYS A 116 21.76 15.99 -1.94
CA LYS A 116 23.16 16.06 -1.48
C LYS A 116 23.38 15.39 -0.13
N LYS A 117 22.43 15.51 0.78
CA LYS A 117 22.50 14.91 2.13
C LYS A 117 21.88 13.52 2.09
N LYS A 118 22.70 12.48 2.34
CA LYS A 118 22.27 11.06 2.30
C LYS A 118 21.21 10.67 3.34
N ARG A 119 20.93 11.50 4.34
CA ARG A 119 19.94 11.24 5.38
C ARG A 119 18.56 11.85 5.08
N ASP A 120 18.51 12.90 4.27
CA ASP A 120 17.29 13.65 4.01
C ASP A 120 16.45 12.90 2.96
N ILE A 121 15.22 12.58 3.30
CA ILE A 121 14.26 12.02 2.37
C ILE A 121 13.83 13.14 1.42
N THR A 122 14.14 12.99 0.14
CA THR A 122 13.91 14.02 -0.88
C THR A 122 13.13 13.50 -2.08
N HIS A 123 12.81 12.20 -2.11
CA HIS A 123 12.10 11.61 -3.24
C HIS A 123 11.16 10.49 -2.80
N VAL A 124 10.03 10.34 -3.49
CA VAL A 124 9.01 9.34 -3.22
C VAL A 124 8.45 8.78 -4.53
N GLY A 125 8.00 7.55 -4.49
CA GLY A 125 7.21 6.90 -5.54
C GLY A 125 6.29 5.84 -4.99
N ILE A 126 5.42 5.30 -5.84
CA ILE A 126 4.44 4.26 -5.51
C ILE A 126 4.90 2.94 -6.12
N VAL A 127 4.97 1.86 -5.35
CA VAL A 127 5.22 0.51 -5.87
C VAL A 127 4.06 0.11 -6.78
N THR A 128 4.36 -0.28 -8.02
CA THR A 128 3.35 -0.62 -9.03
C THR A 128 3.29 -2.09 -9.36
N ASP A 129 4.43 -2.81 -9.27
CA ASP A 129 4.51 -4.22 -9.63
C ASP A 129 5.69 -4.91 -8.94
N ILE A 130 5.55 -6.21 -8.65
CA ILE A 130 6.60 -7.05 -8.06
C ILE A 130 6.67 -8.38 -8.83
N LYS A 131 7.72 -8.52 -9.65
CA LYS A 131 7.96 -9.72 -10.48
C LYS A 131 9.06 -10.62 -9.93
N GLY A 132 9.41 -10.49 -8.67
CA GLY A 132 10.47 -11.26 -8.03
C GLY A 132 11.25 -10.43 -7.01
N ARG A 133 12.31 -11.04 -6.45
CA ARG A 133 13.06 -10.45 -5.34
C ARG A 133 13.72 -9.11 -5.69
N ASP A 134 14.25 -8.99 -6.90
CA ASP A 134 15.05 -7.85 -7.37
C ASP A 134 14.38 -7.10 -8.54
N ASN A 135 13.09 -7.36 -8.79
CA ASN A 135 12.30 -6.71 -9.83
C ASN A 135 11.02 -6.11 -9.23
N ILE A 136 11.21 -5.01 -8.52
CA ILE A 136 10.14 -4.19 -7.94
C ILE A 136 10.04 -2.91 -8.76
N LYS A 137 8.92 -2.72 -9.46
CA LYS A 137 8.63 -1.49 -10.20
C LYS A 137 7.97 -0.47 -9.29
N PHE A 138 8.34 0.78 -9.46
CA PHE A 138 7.68 1.90 -8.83
C PHE A 138 7.54 3.08 -9.79
N ILE A 139 6.46 3.82 -9.69
CA ILE A 139 6.19 5.03 -10.47
C ILE A 139 6.58 6.26 -9.67
N HIS A 140 7.26 7.21 -10.30
CA HIS A 140 7.73 8.43 -9.66
C HIS A 140 7.91 9.56 -10.69
N ALA A 141 8.01 10.82 -10.24
CA ALA A 141 8.37 11.94 -11.10
C ALA A 141 9.90 12.14 -11.08
N SER A 142 10.58 11.63 -12.11
CA SER A 142 12.02 11.81 -12.33
C SER A 142 12.31 13.24 -12.80
N THR A 143 13.37 13.87 -12.27
CA THR A 143 13.77 15.22 -12.68
C THR A 143 14.20 15.30 -14.15
N SER A 144 14.68 14.21 -14.74
CA SER A 144 15.16 14.16 -16.13
C SER A 144 14.17 13.52 -17.10
N LEU A 145 13.32 12.60 -16.63
CA LEU A 145 12.44 11.77 -17.48
C LEU A 145 10.94 12.09 -17.30
N GLY A 146 10.60 12.95 -16.32
CA GLY A 146 9.21 13.14 -15.93
C GLY A 146 8.64 11.94 -15.18
N VAL A 147 7.34 11.76 -15.24
CA VAL A 147 6.64 10.64 -14.60
C VAL A 147 6.92 9.33 -15.35
N VAL A 148 7.56 8.38 -14.67
CA VAL A 148 8.06 7.13 -15.26
C VAL A 148 8.03 5.98 -14.23
N GLU A 149 7.89 4.75 -14.71
CA GLU A 149 8.14 3.56 -13.90
C GLU A 149 9.60 3.11 -14.00
N THR A 150 10.21 2.82 -12.85
CA THR A 150 11.62 2.40 -12.73
C THR A 150 11.74 1.19 -11.82
N ASN A 151 12.76 0.35 -12.02
CA ASN A 151 13.08 -0.72 -11.08
C ASN A 151 13.76 -0.14 -9.83
N LEU A 152 13.19 -0.42 -8.65
CA LEU A 152 13.73 -0.01 -7.35
C LEU A 152 15.13 -0.60 -7.09
N TYR A 153 15.42 -1.80 -7.61
CA TYR A 153 16.71 -2.46 -7.50
C TYR A 153 17.76 -1.99 -8.50
N SER A 154 17.47 -0.96 -9.31
CA SER A 154 18.54 -0.28 -10.05
C SER A 154 19.59 0.28 -9.08
N ASN A 155 20.88 0.28 -9.47
CA ASN A 155 21.98 0.74 -8.62
C ASN A 155 21.73 2.17 -8.06
N TYR A 156 21.06 3.01 -8.82
CA TYR A 156 20.75 4.38 -8.40
C TYR A 156 19.76 4.40 -7.22
N TYR A 157 18.64 3.66 -7.28
CA TYR A 157 17.58 3.73 -6.28
C TYR A 157 17.86 2.85 -5.07
N ILE A 158 18.37 1.63 -5.26
CA ILE A 158 18.58 0.72 -4.12
C ILE A 158 19.55 1.29 -3.08
N THR A 159 20.62 1.95 -3.52
CA THR A 159 21.61 2.59 -2.63
C THR A 159 21.06 3.83 -1.90
N ARG A 160 20.01 4.44 -2.44
CA ARG A 160 19.34 5.65 -1.91
C ARG A 160 18.06 5.37 -1.16
N PHE A 161 17.57 4.14 -1.15
CA PHE A 161 16.39 3.75 -0.39
C PHE A 161 16.54 4.06 1.10
N ARG A 162 15.47 4.59 1.73
CA ARG A 162 15.46 4.96 3.17
C ARG A 162 14.36 4.28 3.94
N THR A 163 13.14 4.28 3.43
CA THR A 163 11.98 3.69 4.10
C THR A 163 10.87 3.41 3.11
N ALA A 164 9.90 2.60 3.54
CA ALA A 164 8.63 2.45 2.84
C ALA A 164 7.47 2.64 3.82
N ARG A 165 6.33 3.08 3.30
CA ARG A 165 5.10 3.31 4.06
C ARG A 165 3.92 2.66 3.35
N ARG A 166 3.07 1.98 4.13
CA ARG A 166 1.76 1.48 3.70
C ARG A 166 0.70 2.43 4.19
N ILE A 167 -0.06 2.96 3.26
CA ILE A 167 -1.12 3.94 3.53
C ILE A 167 -2.48 3.25 3.48
N ILE A 168 -2.67 2.30 2.56
CA ILE A 168 -3.90 1.51 2.43
C ILE A 168 -3.75 0.29 3.31
N ASP A 169 -4.46 0.28 4.44
CA ASP A 169 -4.41 -0.81 5.43
C ASP A 169 -5.10 -2.10 4.92
N LYS A 170 -4.76 -3.22 5.62
CA LYS A 170 -5.38 -4.53 5.37
C LYS A 170 -6.82 -4.57 5.85
#